data_26b5b51c819762486d71720434fbac33
#
_entry.id   26b5b51c819762486d71720434fbac33
#
_cell.length_a   1.000
_cell.length_b   1.000
_cell.length_c   1.000
_cell.angle_alpha   90.00
_cell.angle_beta   90.00
_cell.angle_gamma   90.00
#
_symmetry.space_group_name_H-M   'P 1'
#
loop_
_entity.id
_entity.type
_entity.pdbx_description
1 polymer ?
#
loop_
_entity_poly.entity_id
_entity_poly.type
_entity_poly.pdbx_seq_one_letter_code
_entity_poly.pdbx_strand_id
1 'polypeptide(L)'
;MTVDESVNLGSVSGATLLNDEDGVSGETIVIDTADYTPIPALLPQSGPLHIGIVVPDLDRAMEGYRQLFGWKWTSTVRARHELSGPCAAEAELHVAFASGSPHVELIEDRPDTIWSARNGPLHHLGCWVSDLREAGEILTHAGFALRGRGRRVGTTRFAYAIYGNENGLLVEIQDAHFRPGWQAWMDGAT
;
A
#
# COMPACT_ATOMS: atom_id res chain seq x y z
N MET A 1 -7.88 41.44 -3.37
CA MET A 1 -6.58 40.96 -2.92
C MET A 1 -6.41 39.58 -3.59
N THR A 2 -5.87 39.60 -4.80
CA THR A 2 -5.68 38.43 -5.64
C THR A 2 -4.31 37.87 -5.35
N VAL A 3 -4.23 36.65 -4.81
CA VAL A 3 -2.98 35.92 -4.62
C VAL A 3 -2.71 35.20 -5.92
N ASP A 4 -1.70 35.66 -6.64
CA ASP A 4 -1.16 34.98 -7.83
C ASP A 4 -0.14 33.93 -7.33
N GLU A 5 -0.56 32.68 -7.20
CA GLU A 5 0.33 31.54 -7.01
C GLU A 5 0.72 30.99 -8.38
N SER A 6 1.71 31.61 -9.01
CA SER A 6 2.39 31.02 -10.15
C SER A 6 3.25 29.85 -9.67
N VAL A 7 2.75 28.62 -9.86
CA VAL A 7 3.55 27.40 -9.73
C VAL A 7 4.61 27.44 -10.82
N ASN A 8 5.85 27.62 -10.43
CA ASN A 8 7.00 27.56 -11.32
C ASN A 8 7.25 26.08 -11.72
N LEU A 9 6.59 25.65 -12.80
CA LEU A 9 6.93 24.39 -13.47
C LEU A 9 8.25 24.63 -14.19
N GLY A 10 9.32 23.99 -13.71
CA GLY A 10 10.65 24.03 -14.31
C GLY A 10 10.62 23.87 -15.82
N SER A 11 11.50 24.57 -16.51
CA SER A 11 11.57 24.66 -17.98
C SER A 11 11.59 23.27 -18.63
N VAL A 12 10.51 22.94 -19.38
CA VAL A 12 10.45 21.79 -20.27
C VAL A 12 11.21 22.17 -21.54
N SER A 13 12.41 21.65 -21.74
CA SER A 13 13.16 21.81 -22.98
C SER A 13 13.03 20.53 -23.80
N GLY A 14 12.32 20.63 -24.93
CA GLY A 14 12.29 19.61 -25.99
C GLY A 14 10.93 18.94 -26.19
N ALA A 15 10.06 19.56 -27.00
CA ALA A 15 8.93 18.89 -27.62
C ALA A 15 9.36 18.37 -29.00
N THR A 16 9.37 17.05 -29.20
CA THR A 16 9.48 16.48 -30.55
C THR A 16 8.10 16.13 -31.05
N LEU A 17 7.67 16.74 -32.14
CA LEU A 17 6.44 16.38 -32.81
C LEU A 17 6.69 15.12 -33.66
N LEU A 18 6.04 14.03 -33.34
CA LEU A 18 5.91 12.86 -34.20
C LEU A 18 4.58 12.99 -34.94
N ASN A 19 4.64 13.12 -36.25
CA ASN A 19 3.44 13.06 -37.10
C ASN A 19 3.18 11.58 -37.41
N ASP A 20 2.09 11.04 -36.88
CA ASP A 20 1.56 9.78 -37.36
C ASP A 20 0.84 10.00 -38.70
N GLU A 21 0.92 9.01 -39.60
CA GLU A 21 0.31 9.07 -40.96
C GLU A 21 -1.24 9.26 -40.97
N ASP A 22 -1.88 9.19 -39.82
CA ASP A 22 -3.32 9.32 -39.63
C ASP A 22 -3.79 10.74 -39.26
N GLY A 23 -2.92 11.74 -39.26
CA GLY A 23 -3.30 13.16 -39.13
C GLY A 23 -3.79 13.59 -37.75
N VAL A 24 -3.61 12.79 -36.71
CA VAL A 24 -3.90 13.18 -35.33
C VAL A 24 -2.65 13.83 -34.75
N SER A 25 -2.66 15.16 -34.56
CA SER A 25 -1.58 15.86 -33.86
C SER A 25 -1.68 15.54 -32.36
N GLY A 26 -0.91 14.56 -31.92
CA GLY A 26 -0.68 14.29 -30.50
C GLY A 26 0.55 15.05 -30.02
N GLU A 27 0.43 15.89 -29.00
CA GLU A 27 1.58 16.41 -28.28
C GLU A 27 2.18 15.29 -27.44
N THR A 28 3.36 14.79 -27.81
CA THR A 28 4.12 13.87 -26.96
C THR A 28 4.93 14.70 -25.99
N ILE A 29 4.52 14.68 -24.72
CA ILE A 29 5.33 15.27 -23.63
C ILE A 29 6.47 14.30 -23.34
N VAL A 30 7.67 14.65 -23.78
CA VAL A 30 8.90 13.95 -23.38
C VAL A 30 9.33 14.55 -22.03
N ILE A 31 9.15 13.80 -20.96
CA ILE A 31 9.71 14.19 -19.66
C ILE A 31 11.20 13.77 -19.69
N ASP A 32 12.08 14.75 -19.78
CA ASP A 32 13.52 14.49 -19.59
C ASP A 32 13.75 14.14 -18.11
N THR A 33 14.06 12.87 -17.86
CA THR A 33 14.36 12.37 -16.51
C THR A 33 15.82 12.54 -16.11
N ALA A 34 16.66 13.14 -16.97
CA ALA A 34 18.10 13.31 -16.72
C ALA A 34 18.37 14.20 -15.49
N ASP A 35 17.47 15.14 -15.21
CA ASP A 35 17.58 16.06 -14.05
C ASP A 35 16.71 15.62 -12.85
N TYR A 36 16.06 14.43 -12.93
CA TYR A 36 15.28 13.92 -11.81
C TYR A 36 16.21 13.40 -10.71
N THR A 37 16.47 14.23 -9.72
CA THR A 37 17.09 13.79 -8.47
C THR A 37 15.98 13.18 -7.59
N PRO A 38 15.97 11.86 -7.38
CA PRO A 38 14.96 11.25 -6.50
C PRO A 38 15.02 11.88 -5.13
N ILE A 39 13.90 12.40 -4.62
CA ILE A 39 13.79 12.80 -3.23
C ILE A 39 13.95 11.52 -2.40
N PRO A 40 14.95 11.44 -1.49
CA PRO A 40 15.11 10.27 -0.65
C PRO A 40 13.80 9.97 0.09
N ALA A 41 13.34 8.72 0.03
CA ALA A 41 12.16 8.33 0.79
C ALA A 41 12.43 8.56 2.28
N LEU A 42 11.59 9.36 2.93
CA LEU A 42 11.70 9.64 4.37
C LEU A 42 11.53 8.35 5.20
N LEU A 43 10.69 7.44 4.71
CA LEU A 43 10.42 6.17 5.38
C LEU A 43 11.48 5.12 4.97
N PRO A 44 12.30 4.61 5.91
CA PRO A 44 13.34 3.63 5.61
C PRO A 44 12.71 2.27 5.30
N GLN A 45 12.46 2.00 4.03
CA GLN A 45 11.86 0.74 3.58
C GLN A 45 12.91 -0.37 3.52
N SER A 46 12.54 -1.56 3.96
CA SER A 46 13.40 -2.76 3.97
C SER A 46 12.83 -3.93 3.16
N GLY A 47 11.88 -3.66 2.25
CA GLY A 47 11.25 -4.70 1.42
C GLY A 47 10.28 -4.13 0.40
N PRO A 48 9.60 -5.02 -0.36
CA PRO A 48 8.65 -4.61 -1.37
C PRO A 48 7.43 -3.91 -0.77
N LEU A 49 6.84 -3.01 -1.55
CA LEU A 49 5.54 -2.40 -1.23
C LEU A 49 4.40 -3.37 -1.54
N HIS A 50 3.30 -3.24 -0.78
CA HIS A 50 2.04 -3.88 -1.13
C HIS A 50 0.87 -2.88 -1.04
N ILE A 51 -0.22 -3.26 -1.69
CA ILE A 51 -1.47 -2.52 -1.70
C ILE A 51 -2.53 -3.42 -1.05
N GLY A 52 -3.09 -2.98 0.06
CA GLY A 52 -4.19 -3.68 0.74
C GLY A 52 -5.54 -3.30 0.15
N ILE A 53 -6.34 -4.29 -0.22
CA ILE A 53 -7.69 -4.15 -0.74
C ILE A 53 -8.64 -4.97 0.11
N VAL A 54 -9.69 -4.35 0.64
CA VAL A 54 -10.75 -5.06 1.35
C VAL A 54 -11.83 -5.49 0.38
N VAL A 55 -12.17 -6.78 0.42
CA VAL A 55 -13.15 -7.39 -0.47
C VAL A 55 -14.25 -8.12 0.32
N PRO A 56 -15.50 -8.12 -0.16
CA PRO A 56 -16.60 -8.80 0.53
C PRO A 56 -16.44 -10.33 0.61
N ASP A 57 -15.79 -10.93 -0.38
CA ASP A 57 -15.60 -12.37 -0.55
C ASP A 57 -14.22 -12.60 -1.15
N LEU A 58 -13.33 -13.18 -0.35
CA LEU A 58 -11.92 -13.37 -0.72
C LEU A 58 -11.76 -14.31 -1.90
N ASP A 59 -12.42 -15.48 -1.87
CA ASP A 59 -12.26 -16.52 -2.88
C ASP A 59 -12.79 -16.04 -4.25
N ARG A 60 -13.92 -15.34 -4.23
CA ARG A 60 -14.51 -14.77 -5.45
C ARG A 60 -13.64 -13.65 -6.02
N ALA A 61 -13.05 -12.81 -5.17
CA ALA A 61 -12.15 -11.75 -5.62
C ALA A 61 -10.86 -12.32 -6.23
N MET A 62 -10.25 -13.31 -5.57
CA MET A 62 -9.07 -14.01 -6.08
C MET A 62 -9.32 -14.61 -7.46
N GLU A 63 -10.44 -15.30 -7.65
CA GLU A 63 -10.80 -15.90 -8.94
C GLU A 63 -11.03 -14.81 -10.00
N GLY A 64 -11.76 -13.74 -9.68
CA GLY A 64 -12.01 -12.64 -10.60
C GLY A 64 -10.72 -11.96 -11.06
N TYR A 65 -9.80 -11.66 -10.15
CA TYR A 65 -8.53 -11.02 -10.51
C TYR A 65 -7.56 -11.98 -11.22
N ARG A 66 -7.62 -13.28 -10.92
CA ARG A 66 -6.90 -14.30 -11.68
C ARG A 66 -7.35 -14.31 -13.14
N GLN A 67 -8.66 -14.24 -13.40
CA GLN A 67 -9.21 -14.21 -14.76
C GLN A 67 -8.90 -12.91 -15.50
N LEU A 68 -8.97 -11.76 -14.81
CA LEU A 68 -8.77 -10.45 -15.41
C LEU A 68 -7.29 -10.12 -15.68
N PHE A 69 -6.41 -10.46 -14.72
CA PHE A 69 -5.02 -10.00 -14.71
C PHE A 69 -4.00 -11.15 -14.77
N GLY A 70 -4.45 -12.39 -14.70
CA GLY A 70 -3.55 -13.56 -14.64
C GLY A 70 -2.77 -13.66 -13.32
N TRP A 71 -3.23 -13.00 -12.26
CA TRP A 71 -2.51 -12.99 -10.98
C TRP A 71 -2.48 -14.39 -10.35
N LYS A 72 -1.34 -14.69 -9.77
CA LYS A 72 -1.11 -15.87 -8.96
C LYS A 72 -1.26 -15.50 -7.48
N TRP A 73 -1.88 -16.37 -6.71
CA TRP A 73 -2.19 -16.12 -5.31
C TRP A 73 -1.44 -17.07 -4.39
N THR A 74 -1.07 -16.58 -3.21
CA THR A 74 -0.67 -17.46 -2.10
C THR A 74 -1.86 -18.33 -1.67
N SER A 75 -1.59 -19.37 -0.90
CA SER A 75 -2.64 -19.99 -0.09
C SER A 75 -3.28 -18.95 0.82
N THR A 76 -4.58 -19.06 1.09
CA THR A 76 -5.27 -18.16 2.02
C THR A 76 -4.85 -18.46 3.47
N VAL A 77 -4.78 -17.44 4.30
CA VAL A 77 -4.49 -17.56 5.73
C VAL A 77 -5.64 -16.96 6.53
N ARG A 78 -6.16 -17.72 7.50
CA ARG A 78 -7.06 -17.24 8.54
C ARG A 78 -6.30 -17.14 9.85
N ALA A 79 -6.29 -15.98 10.47
CA ALA A 79 -5.64 -15.76 11.74
C ALA A 79 -6.36 -14.69 12.57
N ARG A 80 -6.45 -14.93 13.89
CA ARG A 80 -6.96 -13.92 14.82
C ARG A 80 -5.90 -12.88 15.07
N HIS A 81 -6.24 -11.63 14.82
CA HIS A 81 -5.40 -10.47 15.06
C HIS A 81 -6.03 -9.57 16.13
N GLU A 82 -5.17 -9.00 16.94
CA GLU A 82 -5.49 -7.96 17.91
C GLU A 82 -4.85 -6.66 17.44
N LEU A 83 -5.66 -5.62 17.30
CA LEU A 83 -5.22 -4.25 17.08
C LEU A 83 -5.37 -3.46 18.37
N SER A 84 -4.28 -2.90 18.88
CA SER A 84 -4.26 -2.04 20.07
C SER A 84 -4.14 -0.59 19.65
N GLY A 85 -4.83 0.33 20.33
CA GLY A 85 -4.76 1.76 20.07
C GLY A 85 -6.11 2.39 19.75
N PRO A 86 -6.14 3.54 19.05
CA PRO A 86 -7.38 4.28 18.81
C PRO A 86 -8.47 3.49 18.08
N CYS A 87 -8.09 2.59 17.16
CA CYS A 87 -9.02 1.70 16.46
C CYS A 87 -8.92 0.26 17.00
N ALA A 88 -8.83 0.11 18.34
CA ALA A 88 -8.69 -1.21 18.97
C ALA A 88 -9.81 -2.17 18.54
N ALA A 89 -9.41 -3.36 18.08
CA ALA A 89 -10.30 -4.41 17.64
C ALA A 89 -9.62 -5.77 17.74
N GLU A 90 -10.41 -6.83 17.84
CA GLU A 90 -9.99 -8.20 17.61
C GLU A 90 -10.81 -8.77 16.46
N ALA A 91 -10.13 -9.32 15.45
CA ALA A 91 -10.79 -9.89 14.29
C ALA A 91 -10.04 -11.13 13.78
N GLU A 92 -10.79 -12.09 13.25
CA GLU A 92 -10.20 -13.13 12.42
C GLU A 92 -10.03 -12.56 11.01
N LEU A 93 -8.80 -12.29 10.62
CA LEU A 93 -8.47 -11.85 9.26
C LEU A 93 -8.32 -13.07 8.35
N HIS A 94 -8.90 -12.98 7.16
CA HIS A 94 -8.74 -13.93 6.07
C HIS A 94 -8.10 -13.19 4.92
N VAL A 95 -6.88 -13.57 4.56
CA VAL A 95 -6.03 -12.80 3.65
C VAL A 95 -5.34 -13.70 2.63
N ALA A 96 -5.00 -13.12 1.49
CA ALA A 96 -4.14 -13.70 0.46
C ALA A 96 -3.33 -12.59 -0.22
N PHE A 97 -2.17 -12.94 -0.76
CA PHE A 97 -1.34 -12.02 -1.54
C PHE A 97 -1.23 -12.47 -2.99
N ALA A 98 -1.28 -11.50 -3.92
CA ALA A 98 -0.87 -11.73 -5.30
C ALA A 98 0.65 -11.56 -5.44
N SER A 99 1.26 -12.45 -6.22
CA SER A 99 2.64 -12.27 -6.68
C SER A 99 2.68 -11.12 -7.69
N GLY A 100 3.70 -10.29 -7.61
CA GLY A 100 3.86 -9.13 -8.51
C GLY A 100 4.59 -7.98 -7.81
N SER A 101 4.72 -6.84 -8.52
CA SER A 101 5.27 -5.62 -7.93
C SER A 101 4.46 -4.41 -8.43
N PRO A 102 3.81 -3.67 -7.55
CA PRO A 102 3.65 -3.93 -6.13
C PRO A 102 2.82 -5.20 -5.87
N HIS A 103 3.03 -5.83 -4.71
CA HIS A 103 2.17 -6.94 -4.28
C HIS A 103 0.77 -6.41 -3.94
N VAL A 104 -0.24 -7.25 -4.14
CA VAL A 104 -1.61 -6.93 -3.72
C VAL A 104 -2.01 -7.89 -2.60
N GLU A 105 -2.40 -7.33 -1.47
CA GLU A 105 -3.03 -8.05 -0.38
C GLU A 105 -4.54 -7.94 -0.50
N LEU A 106 -5.24 -9.07 -0.53
CA LEU A 106 -6.69 -9.08 -0.34
C LEU A 106 -7.01 -9.43 1.10
N ILE A 107 -7.92 -8.67 1.69
CA ILE A 107 -8.43 -8.86 3.05
C ILE A 107 -9.94 -9.02 2.95
N GLU A 108 -10.48 -10.11 3.50
CA GLU A 108 -11.94 -10.27 3.57
C GLU A 108 -12.56 -9.27 4.54
N ASP A 109 -13.66 -8.65 4.14
CA ASP A 109 -14.37 -7.61 4.92
C ASP A 109 -14.64 -8.05 6.36
N ARG A 110 -14.30 -7.17 7.30
CA ARG A 110 -14.60 -7.33 8.72
C ARG A 110 -15.39 -6.11 9.21
N PRO A 111 -16.72 -6.15 9.12
CA PRO A 111 -17.58 -5.05 9.55
C PRO A 111 -17.24 -4.57 10.97
N ASP A 112 -17.40 -3.25 11.18
CA ASP A 112 -17.17 -2.59 12.46
C ASP A 112 -15.71 -2.61 12.98
N THR A 113 -14.78 -2.94 12.09
CA THR A 113 -13.33 -2.84 12.34
C THR A 113 -12.65 -1.91 11.33
N ILE A 114 -11.35 -1.66 11.52
CA ILE A 114 -10.56 -0.91 10.54
C ILE A 114 -10.53 -1.61 9.18
N TRP A 115 -10.63 -2.94 9.14
CA TRP A 115 -10.65 -3.76 7.92
C TRP A 115 -12.06 -3.88 7.31
N SER A 116 -12.87 -2.84 7.42
CA SER A 116 -14.19 -2.82 6.80
C SER A 116 -14.16 -2.23 5.39
N ALA A 117 -14.83 -2.88 4.44
CA ALA A 117 -15.03 -2.38 3.09
C ALA A 117 -15.75 -1.01 3.04
N ARG A 118 -16.43 -0.62 4.12
CA ARG A 118 -17.04 0.72 4.28
C ARG A 118 -16.00 1.84 4.29
N ASN A 119 -14.74 1.53 4.62
CA ASN A 119 -13.63 2.49 4.61
C ASN A 119 -13.04 2.72 3.20
N GLY A 120 -13.64 2.12 2.18
CA GLY A 120 -13.19 2.17 0.79
C GLY A 120 -12.48 0.87 0.36
N PRO A 121 -12.49 0.57 -0.96
CA PRO A 121 -11.88 -0.65 -1.47
C PRO A 121 -10.35 -0.65 -1.33
N LEU A 122 -9.68 0.47 -1.59
CA LEU A 122 -8.27 0.65 -1.30
C LEU A 122 -8.11 0.92 0.19
N HIS A 123 -7.58 -0.07 0.91
CA HIS A 123 -7.49 0.02 2.36
C HIS A 123 -6.19 0.70 2.81
N HIS A 124 -5.03 0.21 2.35
CA HIS A 124 -3.75 0.77 2.78
C HIS A 124 -2.64 0.60 1.73
N LEU A 125 -1.60 1.40 1.90
CA LEU A 125 -0.29 1.16 1.33
C LEU A 125 0.61 0.58 2.41
N GLY A 126 1.21 -0.59 2.16
CA GLY A 126 2.02 -1.28 3.14
C GLY A 126 3.49 -1.35 2.74
N CYS A 127 4.38 -1.24 3.74
CA CYS A 127 5.81 -1.40 3.54
C CYS A 127 6.49 -2.05 4.75
N TRP A 128 7.64 -2.69 4.49
CA TRP A 128 8.49 -3.28 5.51
C TRP A 128 9.46 -2.24 6.06
N VAL A 129 9.62 -2.21 7.38
CA VAL A 129 10.55 -1.33 8.09
C VAL A 129 11.36 -2.12 9.11
N SER A 130 12.58 -1.68 9.37
CA SER A 130 13.47 -2.31 10.38
C SER A 130 13.07 -1.98 11.81
N ASP A 131 12.47 -0.82 12.04
CA ASP A 131 12.03 -0.35 13.36
C ASP A 131 10.65 0.34 13.24
N LEU A 132 9.62 -0.29 13.82
CA LEU A 132 8.25 0.23 13.83
C LEU A 132 8.12 1.55 14.59
N ARG A 133 8.94 1.77 15.63
CA ARG A 133 8.89 3.01 16.42
C ARG A 133 9.45 4.18 15.62
N GLU A 134 10.65 4.01 15.05
CA GLU A 134 11.29 5.06 14.23
C GLU A 134 10.43 5.42 13.02
N ALA A 135 9.95 4.42 12.28
CA ALA A 135 9.06 4.64 11.15
C ALA A 135 7.74 5.32 11.56
N GLY A 136 7.21 4.98 12.73
CA GLY A 136 6.03 5.61 13.29
C GLY A 136 6.24 7.08 13.66
N GLU A 137 7.42 7.44 14.17
CA GLU A 137 7.79 8.83 14.45
C GLU A 137 7.85 9.65 13.15
N ILE A 138 8.44 9.09 12.08
CA ILE A 138 8.49 9.72 10.74
C ILE A 138 7.07 9.95 10.21
N LEU A 139 6.20 8.93 10.25
CA LEU A 139 4.81 9.06 9.81
C LEU A 139 4.05 10.13 10.60
N THR A 140 4.27 10.19 11.92
CA THR A 140 3.63 11.19 12.78
C THR A 140 4.07 12.61 12.40
N HIS A 141 5.36 12.83 12.14
CA HIS A 141 5.87 14.11 11.67
C HIS A 141 5.34 14.48 10.27
N ALA A 142 5.03 13.48 9.44
CA ALA A 142 4.40 13.66 8.13
C ALA A 142 2.87 13.85 8.19
N GLY A 143 2.27 14.01 9.38
CA GLY A 143 0.84 14.26 9.56
C GLY A 143 -0.04 13.02 9.60
N PHE A 144 0.54 11.82 9.72
CA PHE A 144 -0.21 10.58 9.89
C PHE A 144 -0.41 10.27 11.38
N ALA A 145 -1.64 10.03 11.79
CA ALA A 145 -1.98 9.62 13.15
C ALA A 145 -2.01 8.10 13.28
N LEU A 146 -1.46 7.56 14.37
CA LEU A 146 -1.57 6.13 14.69
C LEU A 146 -3.06 5.73 14.79
N ARG A 147 -3.44 4.68 14.07
CA ARG A 147 -4.74 4.01 14.17
C ARG A 147 -4.67 2.80 15.09
N GLY A 148 -3.60 2.05 15.01
CA GLY A 148 -3.34 0.93 15.91
C GLY A 148 -2.07 0.18 15.59
N ARG A 149 -1.66 -0.69 16.54
CA ARG A 149 -0.56 -1.65 16.38
C ARG A 149 -1.13 -3.04 16.44
N GLY A 150 -0.80 -3.85 15.42
CA GLY A 150 -1.37 -5.16 15.24
C GLY A 150 -0.40 -6.29 15.55
N ARG A 151 -0.96 -7.38 16.10
CA ARG A 151 -0.27 -8.63 16.32
C ARG A 151 -1.22 -9.81 16.16
N ARG A 152 -0.67 -10.98 15.89
CA ARG A 152 -1.44 -12.20 15.95
C ARG A 152 -1.77 -12.53 17.40
N VAL A 153 -3.00 -12.93 17.70
CA VAL A 153 -3.42 -13.35 19.05
C VAL A 153 -2.52 -14.48 19.55
N GLY A 154 -2.09 -14.37 20.79
CA GLY A 154 -1.15 -15.31 21.40
C GLY A 154 0.33 -14.98 21.19
N THR A 155 0.66 -13.92 20.47
CA THR A 155 2.03 -13.39 20.37
C THR A 155 2.19 -12.12 21.20
N THR A 156 3.43 -11.82 21.60
CA THR A 156 3.74 -10.59 22.36
C THR A 156 4.29 -9.48 21.49
N ARG A 157 4.81 -9.80 20.30
CA ARG A 157 5.44 -8.84 19.39
C ARG A 157 4.41 -8.29 18.42
N PHE A 158 4.36 -6.96 18.28
CA PHE A 158 3.61 -6.32 17.22
C PHE A 158 4.28 -6.63 15.87
N ALA A 159 3.45 -7.04 14.91
CA ALA A 159 3.91 -7.36 13.55
C ALA A 159 3.79 -6.16 12.62
N TYR A 160 2.86 -5.24 12.93
CA TYR A 160 2.58 -4.08 12.09
C TYR A 160 1.99 -2.93 12.89
N ALA A 161 1.98 -1.74 12.29
CA ALA A 161 1.22 -0.60 12.78
C ALA A 161 0.54 0.13 11.60
N ILE A 162 -0.67 0.61 11.82
CA ILE A 162 -1.48 1.32 10.83
C ILE A 162 -1.57 2.79 11.24
N TYR A 163 -1.27 3.67 10.29
CA TYR A 163 -1.36 5.11 10.42
C TYR A 163 -2.32 5.66 9.37
N GLY A 164 -2.98 6.77 9.65
CA GLY A 164 -3.90 7.40 8.70
C GLY A 164 -3.80 8.90 8.74
N ASN A 165 -3.91 9.54 7.59
CA ASN A 165 -3.97 10.99 7.46
C ASN A 165 -5.42 11.50 7.38
N GLU A 166 -5.58 12.82 7.27
CA GLU A 166 -6.88 13.50 7.15
C GLU A 166 -7.61 13.17 5.84
N ASN A 167 -6.88 12.81 4.78
CA ASN A 167 -7.44 12.44 3.49
C ASN A 167 -7.92 10.98 3.44
N GLY A 168 -7.85 10.25 4.55
CA GLY A 168 -8.29 8.86 4.65
C GLY A 168 -7.28 7.83 4.14
N LEU A 169 -6.09 8.25 3.65
CA LEU A 169 -5.04 7.31 3.27
C LEU A 169 -4.51 6.59 4.51
N LEU A 170 -4.52 5.26 4.47
CA LEU A 170 -3.88 4.42 5.46
C LEU A 170 -2.50 3.95 4.98
N VAL A 171 -1.53 3.97 5.87
CA VAL A 171 -0.20 3.40 5.69
C VAL A 171 0.02 2.33 6.73
N GLU A 172 0.33 1.12 6.28
CA GLU A 172 0.75 0.02 7.15
C GLU A 172 2.27 -0.13 7.10
N ILE A 173 2.92 -0.05 8.25
CA ILE A 173 4.33 -0.40 8.40
C ILE A 173 4.42 -1.77 9.06
N GLN A 174 5.17 -2.69 8.44
CA GLN A 174 5.35 -4.06 8.88
C GLN A 174 6.77 -4.27 9.42
N ASP A 175 6.90 -4.99 10.54
CA ASP A 175 8.21 -5.33 11.11
C ASP A 175 8.95 -6.33 10.21
N ALA A 176 10.09 -5.91 9.67
CA ALA A 176 10.92 -6.72 8.78
C ALA A 176 11.38 -8.06 9.40
N HIS A 177 11.29 -8.21 10.71
CA HIS A 177 11.50 -9.49 11.38
C HIS A 177 10.61 -10.61 10.84
N PHE A 178 9.38 -10.28 10.42
CA PHE A 178 8.42 -11.28 9.91
C PHE A 178 8.54 -11.51 8.39
N ARG A 179 9.35 -10.71 7.69
CA ARG A 179 9.51 -10.77 6.23
C ARG A 179 9.96 -12.15 5.71
N PRO A 180 10.90 -12.89 6.35
CA PRO A 180 11.30 -14.20 5.84
C PRO A 180 10.14 -15.20 5.76
N GLY A 181 9.26 -15.22 6.77
CA GLY A 181 8.07 -16.07 6.76
C GLY A 181 7.05 -15.65 5.69
N TRP A 182 6.86 -14.33 5.52
CA TRP A 182 6.02 -13.80 4.46
C TRP A 182 6.58 -14.14 3.07
N GLN A 183 7.90 -14.00 2.85
CA GLN A 183 8.53 -14.35 1.59
C GLN A 183 8.34 -15.83 1.24
N ALA A 184 8.55 -16.73 2.21
CA ALA A 184 8.31 -18.17 2.01
C ALA A 184 6.85 -18.46 1.61
N TRP A 185 5.91 -17.71 2.16
CA TRP A 185 4.50 -17.80 1.78
C TRP A 185 4.26 -17.29 0.35
N MET A 186 4.87 -16.15 -0.02
CA MET A 186 4.80 -15.59 -1.38
C MET A 186 5.40 -16.53 -2.44
N ASP A 187 6.49 -17.22 -2.13
CA ASP A 187 7.17 -18.15 -3.04
C ASP A 187 6.28 -19.38 -3.36
N GLY A 188 5.30 -19.66 -2.54
CA GLY A 188 4.29 -20.71 -2.76
C GLY A 188 3.07 -20.29 -3.58
N ALA A 189 3.04 -19.06 -4.14
CA ALA A 189 1.90 -18.57 -4.95
C ALA A 189 1.77 -19.35 -6.28
N THR A 190 0.55 -19.77 -6.64
CA THR A 190 0.23 -20.59 -7.83
C THR A 190 -0.85 -19.94 -8.70
#